data_3ad778f521a1773729837de4e145d87b
#
_entry.id   3ad778f521a1773729837de4e145d87b
#
_cell.length_a   1.000
_cell.length_b   1.000
_cell.length_c   1.000
_cell.angle_alpha   90.00
_cell.angle_beta   90.00
_cell.angle_gamma   90.00
#
_symmetry.space_group_name_H-M   'P 1'
#
loop_
_entity.id
_entity.type
_entity.pdbx_description
1 polymer ?
#
loop_
_entity_poly.entity_id
_entity_poly.type
_entity_poly.pdbx_seq_one_letter_code
_entity_poly.pdbx_strand_id
1 'polypeptide(L)'
;MKKRWMETTGAIVAVCTLLAGCTGSTGTNTENPTTVSGETKEVSEAKETQEQKVQLEDGTYTAEFDTDSSMFHVSEACDGKGKLIVKDGKMTMHISLASQKILNLYYGLAEDAQKEGAELLQPTEDTVTFSDGTSEVVNGFDIPVPAIDEEFDLALIGTKGTWYDHK
;
A
#
# COMPACT_ATOMS: atom_id res chain seq x y z
N MET A 1 38.03 11.89 -9.93
CA MET A 1 38.11 11.55 -8.49
C MET A 1 37.21 10.35 -8.21
N LYS A 2 37.80 9.21 -7.84
CA LYS A 2 37.04 7.94 -7.59
C LYS A 2 36.44 7.99 -6.18
N LYS A 3 35.12 7.98 -6.06
CA LYS A 3 34.44 7.83 -4.76
C LYS A 3 34.29 6.33 -4.45
N ARG A 4 34.94 5.88 -3.40
CA ARG A 4 34.91 4.49 -2.89
C ARG A 4 33.63 4.30 -2.09
N TRP A 5 32.89 3.26 -2.41
CA TRP A 5 31.80 2.75 -1.60
C TRP A 5 32.38 1.94 -0.44
N MET A 6 31.94 2.22 0.75
CA MET A 6 32.22 1.42 1.94
C MET A 6 31.06 0.44 2.13
N GLU A 7 31.33 -0.83 1.92
CA GLU A 7 30.45 -1.92 2.31
C GLU A 7 30.67 -2.18 3.81
N THR A 8 29.60 -2.08 4.60
CA THR A 8 29.59 -2.51 6.00
C THR A 8 28.97 -3.89 6.07
N THR A 9 29.85 -4.89 6.22
CA THR A 9 29.48 -6.28 6.47
C THR A 9 29.11 -6.43 7.95
N GLY A 10 27.84 -6.64 8.27
CA GLY A 10 27.34 -6.98 9.60
C GLY A 10 27.30 -8.50 9.79
N ALA A 11 28.06 -9.00 10.75
CA ALA A 11 28.16 -10.41 11.09
C ALA A 11 26.91 -10.92 11.81
N ILE A 12 26.36 -12.02 11.31
CA ILE A 12 25.27 -12.79 11.93
C ILE A 12 25.89 -13.78 12.92
N VAL A 13 25.53 -13.65 14.19
CA VAL A 13 25.84 -14.65 15.22
C VAL A 13 24.59 -15.52 15.39
N ALA A 14 24.69 -16.76 14.94
CA ALA A 14 23.70 -17.80 15.20
C ALA A 14 24.03 -18.47 16.56
N VAL A 15 23.08 -18.44 17.48
CA VAL A 15 23.12 -19.24 18.70
C VAL A 15 22.07 -20.33 18.61
N CYS A 16 22.57 -21.58 18.38
CA CYS A 16 21.79 -22.81 18.51
C CYS A 16 21.81 -23.26 19.96
N THR A 17 20.65 -23.45 20.60
CA THR A 17 20.53 -24.27 21.81
C THR A 17 19.55 -25.39 21.59
N LEU A 18 20.12 -26.60 21.52
CA LEU A 18 19.41 -27.89 21.56
C LEU A 18 19.12 -28.24 23.02
N LEU A 19 17.89 -28.64 23.30
CA LEU A 19 17.58 -29.44 24.50
C LEU A 19 16.64 -30.59 24.08
N ALA A 20 17.18 -31.78 24.12
CA ALA A 20 16.49 -33.03 24.02
C ALA A 20 15.95 -33.45 25.39
N GLY A 21 14.78 -34.06 25.41
CA GLY A 21 14.19 -34.71 26.59
C GLY A 21 13.23 -35.80 26.17
N CYS A 22 13.71 -37.04 26.20
CA CYS A 22 12.95 -38.29 26.04
C CYS A 22 12.24 -38.68 27.36
N THR A 23 11.16 -39.46 27.21
CA THR A 23 10.73 -40.72 27.87
C THR A 23 9.21 -40.69 27.87
N GLY A 24 8.46 -41.63 27.29
CA GLY A 24 8.50 -43.08 27.36
C GLY A 24 7.33 -43.59 28.19
N SER A 25 6.41 -44.32 27.62
CA SER A 25 5.87 -45.60 28.10
C SER A 25 4.43 -45.87 27.69
N THR A 26 4.24 -46.77 26.81
CA THR A 26 3.45 -48.02 26.72
C THR A 26 2.13 -48.15 27.57
N GLY A 27 1.05 -48.53 26.90
CA GLY A 27 -0.17 -49.07 27.52
C GLY A 27 -1.21 -49.47 26.46
N THR A 28 -1.22 -50.77 26.15
CA THR A 28 -2.12 -51.52 25.26
C THR A 28 -3.50 -51.75 25.92
N ASN A 29 -4.59 -51.76 25.14
CA ASN A 29 -5.61 -52.79 24.86
C ASN A 29 -6.95 -52.15 24.49
N THR A 30 -7.44 -52.46 23.32
CA THR A 30 -8.41 -53.48 22.88
C THR A 30 -9.90 -53.23 23.23
N GLU A 31 -10.66 -53.28 22.15
CA GLU A 31 -12.05 -53.70 21.87
C GLU A 31 -13.10 -52.63 21.60
N ASN A 32 -13.60 -52.79 20.39
CA ASN A 32 -14.82 -52.34 19.74
C ASN A 32 -15.98 -53.30 20.11
N PRO A 33 -17.26 -53.16 19.78
CA PRO A 33 -17.98 -52.12 19.04
C PRO A 33 -19.34 -51.73 19.68
N THR A 34 -20.01 -50.70 19.20
CA THR A 34 -21.45 -50.73 18.84
C THR A 34 -21.92 -49.39 18.28
N THR A 35 -22.47 -49.49 17.10
CA THR A 35 -23.27 -48.58 16.29
C THR A 35 -24.38 -47.82 17.08
N VAL A 36 -24.51 -46.51 16.86
CA VAL A 36 -25.80 -45.82 16.64
C VAL A 36 -25.62 -44.56 15.81
N SER A 37 -26.42 -44.50 14.76
CA SER A 37 -26.74 -43.42 13.85
C SER A 37 -27.10 -42.09 14.52
N GLY A 38 -26.71 -40.98 13.93
CA GLY A 38 -27.30 -39.70 14.28
C GLY A 38 -26.56 -38.50 13.74
N GLU A 39 -27.06 -38.02 12.61
CA GLU A 39 -27.14 -36.61 12.21
C GLU A 39 -25.86 -35.82 11.92
N THR A 40 -25.64 -35.69 10.62
CA THR A 40 -24.84 -34.70 9.93
C THR A 40 -25.20 -33.30 10.38
N LYS A 41 -24.29 -32.59 11.03
CA LYS A 41 -24.27 -31.14 11.08
C LYS A 41 -23.00 -30.69 10.37
N GLU A 42 -23.18 -30.31 9.11
CA GLU A 42 -22.22 -29.54 8.36
C GLU A 42 -21.93 -28.26 9.13
N VAL A 43 -20.79 -28.20 9.77
CA VAL A 43 -20.20 -26.93 10.21
C VAL A 43 -19.36 -26.47 9.06
N SER A 44 -19.93 -25.58 8.25
CA SER A 44 -19.20 -24.78 7.30
C SER A 44 -18.18 -23.94 8.08
N GLU A 45 -16.94 -24.40 8.12
CA GLU A 45 -15.79 -23.58 8.49
C GLU A 45 -15.64 -22.51 7.41
N ALA A 46 -16.25 -21.36 7.65
CA ALA A 46 -15.88 -20.13 6.99
C ALA A 46 -14.41 -19.84 7.40
N LYS A 47 -13.52 -20.15 6.50
CA LYS A 47 -12.12 -19.73 6.56
C LYS A 47 -12.11 -18.21 6.40
N GLU A 48 -12.24 -17.49 7.50
CA GLU A 48 -11.88 -16.07 7.55
C GLU A 48 -10.41 -15.98 7.20
N THR A 49 -10.14 -15.65 5.95
CA THR A 49 -8.85 -15.11 5.55
C THR A 49 -8.73 -13.77 6.25
N GLN A 50 -8.07 -13.73 7.39
CA GLN A 50 -7.61 -12.50 7.99
C GLN A 50 -6.56 -11.94 7.02
N GLU A 51 -6.98 -10.97 6.21
CA GLU A 51 -6.07 -10.08 5.51
C GLU A 51 -5.22 -9.39 6.58
N GLN A 52 -3.98 -9.83 6.71
CA GLN A 52 -2.99 -9.13 7.52
C GLN A 52 -2.73 -7.80 6.83
N LYS A 53 -3.44 -6.76 7.26
CA LYS A 53 -3.16 -5.38 6.86
C LYS A 53 -1.71 -5.11 7.24
N VAL A 54 -0.85 -4.93 6.23
CA VAL A 54 0.57 -4.64 6.42
C VAL A 54 0.66 -3.29 7.13
N GLN A 55 1.06 -3.31 8.39
CA GLN A 55 1.25 -2.09 9.17
C GLN A 55 2.71 -1.69 9.07
N LEU A 56 2.98 -0.61 8.34
CA LEU A 56 4.30 -0.01 8.25
C LEU A 56 4.59 0.81 9.52
N GLU A 57 5.84 0.84 9.92
CA GLU A 57 6.32 1.74 10.96
C GLU A 57 6.31 3.19 10.47
N ASP A 58 6.31 4.15 11.41
CA ASP A 58 6.43 5.55 11.06
C ASP A 58 7.71 5.81 10.29
N GLY A 59 7.59 6.48 9.15
CA GLY A 59 8.72 6.71 8.25
C GLY A 59 8.31 7.25 6.89
N THR A 60 9.31 7.38 6.04
CA THR A 60 9.13 7.78 4.64
C THR A 60 9.65 6.67 3.74
N TYR A 61 8.82 6.25 2.82
CA TYR A 61 9.05 5.16 1.89
C TYR A 61 8.91 5.64 0.45
N THR A 62 9.46 4.90 -0.48
CA THR A 62 9.16 5.06 -1.91
C THR A 62 8.21 3.93 -2.30
N ALA A 63 7.07 4.27 -2.90
CA ALA A 63 6.07 3.31 -3.32
C ALA A 63 5.58 3.62 -4.74
N GLU A 64 5.15 2.61 -5.46
CA GLU A 64 4.49 2.77 -6.75
C GLU A 64 3.09 3.34 -6.55
N PHE A 65 2.65 4.16 -7.50
CA PHE A 65 1.30 4.71 -7.54
C PHE A 65 0.75 4.57 -8.96
N ASP A 66 -0.08 3.56 -9.12
CA ASP A 66 -0.73 3.25 -10.39
C ASP A 66 -2.15 3.80 -10.44
N THR A 67 -2.62 4.13 -11.62
CA THR A 67 -3.99 4.57 -11.86
C THR A 67 -4.56 3.88 -13.10
N ASP A 68 -5.87 3.84 -13.22
CA ASP A 68 -6.59 3.34 -14.40
C ASP A 68 -6.54 4.30 -15.62
N SER A 69 -5.76 5.38 -15.54
CA SER A 69 -5.75 6.46 -16.51
C SER A 69 -4.37 6.73 -17.10
N SER A 70 -4.29 6.82 -18.42
CA SER A 70 -3.09 7.30 -19.13
C SER A 70 -2.87 8.81 -19.03
N MET A 71 -3.85 9.58 -18.57
CA MET A 71 -3.78 11.04 -18.44
C MET A 71 -3.57 11.51 -17.00
N PHE A 72 -3.86 10.64 -16.06
CA PHE A 72 -3.60 10.85 -14.63
C PHE A 72 -2.58 9.82 -14.18
N HIS A 73 -1.32 10.20 -14.12
CA HIS A 73 -0.21 9.34 -13.71
C HIS A 73 0.92 10.17 -13.10
N VAL A 74 1.74 9.52 -12.36
CA VAL A 74 2.98 10.09 -11.81
C VAL A 74 3.93 10.46 -12.95
N SER A 75 4.66 11.55 -12.80
CA SER A 75 5.65 12.00 -13.78
C SER A 75 6.65 10.89 -14.13
N GLU A 76 6.96 10.75 -15.40
CA GLU A 76 7.98 9.82 -15.90
C GLU A 76 9.36 10.06 -15.27
N ALA A 77 9.65 11.31 -14.85
CA ALA A 77 10.86 11.65 -14.12
C ALA A 77 10.95 10.96 -12.73
N CYS A 78 9.83 10.47 -12.21
CA CYS A 78 9.71 9.78 -10.91
C CYS A 78 9.59 8.26 -11.05
N ASP A 79 9.70 7.68 -12.26
CA ASP A 79 9.59 6.24 -12.53
C ASP A 79 8.28 5.60 -12.00
N GLY A 80 7.14 6.31 -12.06
CA GLY A 80 5.86 5.84 -11.54
C GLY A 80 5.77 5.79 -10.01
N LYS A 81 6.70 6.40 -9.29
CA LYS A 81 6.82 6.30 -7.83
C LYS A 81 6.55 7.62 -7.15
N GLY A 82 5.90 7.53 -6.01
CA GLY A 82 5.70 8.62 -5.08
C GLY A 82 6.39 8.39 -3.74
N LYS A 83 6.24 9.35 -2.86
CA LYS A 83 6.76 9.32 -1.50
C LYS A 83 5.62 8.98 -0.54
N LEU A 84 5.64 7.78 0.02
CA LEU A 84 4.68 7.37 1.04
C LEU A 84 5.20 7.77 2.42
N ILE A 85 4.44 8.61 3.11
CA ILE A 85 4.72 9.06 4.48
C ILE A 85 3.77 8.32 5.42
N VAL A 86 4.34 7.59 6.37
CA VAL A 86 3.60 6.91 7.45
C VAL A 86 3.86 7.66 8.74
N LYS A 87 2.79 8.09 9.40
CA LYS A 87 2.86 8.79 10.68
C LYS A 87 1.64 8.47 11.53
N ASP A 88 1.87 8.02 12.76
CA ASP A 88 0.81 7.70 13.73
C ASP A 88 -0.24 6.73 13.12
N GLY A 89 0.21 5.75 12.34
CA GLY A 89 -0.64 4.78 11.66
C GLY A 89 -1.46 5.33 10.49
N LYS A 90 -1.24 6.58 10.08
CA LYS A 90 -1.83 7.18 8.88
C LYS A 90 -0.82 7.21 7.75
N MET A 91 -1.31 6.98 6.55
CA MET A 91 -0.50 6.98 5.33
C MET A 91 -0.93 8.12 4.42
N THR A 92 0.06 8.83 3.88
CA THR A 92 -0.13 9.88 2.87
C THR A 92 0.86 9.65 1.75
N MET A 93 0.37 9.53 0.53
CA MET A 93 1.19 9.42 -0.67
C MET A 93 1.35 10.79 -1.31
N HIS A 94 2.58 11.27 -1.39
CA HIS A 94 2.92 12.44 -2.21
C HIS A 94 3.35 11.99 -3.59
N ILE A 95 2.65 12.48 -4.62
CA ILE A 95 2.94 12.22 -6.02
C ILE A 95 3.19 13.52 -6.77
N SER A 96 4.12 13.51 -7.71
CA SER A 96 4.34 14.59 -8.68
C SER A 96 3.78 14.14 -10.03
N LEU A 97 2.85 14.92 -10.59
CA LEU A 97 2.18 14.59 -11.84
C LEU A 97 3.04 14.95 -13.07
N ALA A 98 2.58 14.55 -14.25
CA ALA A 98 3.24 14.89 -15.53
C ALA A 98 3.02 16.33 -15.99
N SER A 99 2.15 17.12 -15.33
CA SER A 99 1.83 18.49 -15.74
C SER A 99 1.02 19.25 -14.68
N GLN A 100 0.80 20.54 -14.93
CA GLN A 100 -0.09 21.39 -14.11
C GLN A 100 -1.56 21.41 -14.58
N LYS A 101 -2.00 20.40 -15.36
CA LYS A 101 -3.36 20.39 -15.94
C LYS A 101 -4.44 19.90 -14.99
N ILE A 102 -4.10 19.11 -13.97
CA ILE A 102 -5.01 18.66 -12.92
C ILE A 102 -4.97 19.69 -11.80
N LEU A 103 -6.10 20.28 -11.50
CA LEU A 103 -6.21 21.40 -10.57
C LEU A 103 -6.50 20.97 -9.15
N ASN A 104 -7.35 19.97 -8.97
CA ASN A 104 -7.69 19.40 -7.67
C ASN A 104 -7.94 17.90 -7.78
N LEU A 105 -7.70 17.21 -6.68
CA LEU A 105 -8.15 15.84 -6.46
C LEU A 105 -9.19 15.82 -5.33
N TYR A 106 -9.95 14.73 -5.27
CA TYR A 106 -10.86 14.45 -4.18
C TYR A 106 -10.78 12.96 -3.84
N TYR A 107 -10.60 12.64 -2.57
CA TYR A 107 -10.60 11.27 -2.10
C TYR A 107 -12.04 10.76 -2.04
N GLY A 108 -12.44 10.00 -3.07
CA GLY A 108 -13.79 9.51 -3.30
C GLY A 108 -14.27 9.82 -4.71
N LEU A 109 -15.60 9.80 -4.90
CA LEU A 109 -16.24 9.93 -6.21
C LEU A 109 -16.43 11.40 -6.65
N ALA A 110 -16.43 11.61 -7.95
CA ALA A 110 -16.65 12.93 -8.58
C ALA A 110 -17.98 13.59 -8.20
N GLU A 111 -19.04 12.80 -7.95
CA GLU A 111 -20.32 13.32 -7.49
C GLU A 111 -20.24 13.90 -6.07
N ASP A 112 -19.39 13.34 -5.22
CA ASP A 112 -19.18 13.81 -3.85
C ASP A 112 -18.27 15.03 -3.82
N ALA A 113 -17.29 15.09 -4.71
CA ALA A 113 -16.39 16.23 -4.88
C ALA A 113 -17.14 17.53 -5.22
N GLN A 114 -18.32 17.42 -5.83
CA GLN A 114 -19.14 18.58 -6.25
C GLN A 114 -20.15 19.03 -5.20
N LYS A 115 -20.22 18.34 -4.06
CA LYS A 115 -21.13 18.73 -2.97
C LYS A 115 -20.57 19.91 -2.17
N GLU A 116 -21.47 20.70 -1.61
CA GLU A 116 -21.08 21.80 -0.72
C GLU A 116 -20.31 21.25 0.49
N GLY A 117 -19.14 21.83 0.75
CA GLY A 117 -18.28 21.41 1.88
C GLY A 117 -17.33 20.25 1.55
N ALA A 118 -17.24 19.80 0.30
CA ALA A 118 -16.26 18.79 -0.10
C ALA A 118 -14.82 19.28 0.13
N GLU A 119 -14.01 18.48 0.83
CA GLU A 119 -12.59 18.79 1.10
C GLU A 119 -11.72 18.36 -0.09
N LEU A 120 -11.44 19.30 -0.98
CA LEU A 120 -10.61 19.06 -2.15
C LEU A 120 -9.13 19.08 -1.78
N LEU A 121 -8.38 18.10 -2.28
CA LEU A 121 -6.93 18.09 -2.21
C LEU A 121 -6.37 19.19 -3.12
N GLN A 122 -5.57 20.05 -2.54
CA GLN A 122 -4.96 21.17 -3.25
C GLN A 122 -3.62 20.74 -3.87
N PRO A 123 -3.27 21.25 -5.05
CA PRO A 123 -1.98 20.97 -5.64
C PRO A 123 -0.84 21.62 -4.87
N THR A 124 0.28 20.93 -4.80
CA THR A 124 1.60 21.48 -4.50
C THR A 124 2.30 21.83 -5.80
N GLU A 125 3.29 22.70 -5.75
CA GLU A 125 4.18 22.99 -6.88
C GLU A 125 5.47 22.19 -6.70
N ASP A 126 5.70 21.24 -7.61
CA ASP A 126 6.85 20.35 -7.57
C ASP A 126 7.77 20.63 -8.76
N THR A 127 9.08 20.44 -8.57
CA THR A 127 10.04 20.43 -9.67
C THR A 127 10.53 19.01 -9.88
N VAL A 128 10.25 18.44 -11.04
CA VAL A 128 10.75 17.13 -11.46
C VAL A 128 11.94 17.30 -12.41
N THR A 129 12.90 16.39 -12.32
CA THR A 129 14.11 16.42 -13.17
C THR A 129 14.24 15.11 -13.92
N PHE A 130 14.25 15.19 -15.24
CA PHE A 130 14.39 14.05 -16.13
C PHE A 130 15.84 13.58 -16.23
N SER A 131 16.04 12.38 -16.76
CA SER A 131 17.35 11.75 -16.90
C SER A 131 18.33 12.51 -17.83
N ASP A 132 17.81 13.33 -18.73
CA ASP A 132 18.58 14.20 -19.61
C ASP A 132 19.05 15.52 -18.94
N GLY A 133 18.63 15.73 -17.68
CA GLY A 133 18.95 16.92 -16.89
C GLY A 133 17.99 18.09 -17.08
N THR A 134 16.94 17.95 -17.89
CA THR A 134 15.87 18.95 -17.97
C THR A 134 14.99 18.90 -16.72
N SER A 135 14.41 20.04 -16.35
CA SER A 135 13.51 20.14 -15.20
C SER A 135 12.22 20.84 -15.60
N GLU A 136 11.12 20.36 -15.05
CA GLU A 136 9.79 20.93 -15.26
C GLU A 136 9.09 21.19 -13.93
N VAL A 137 8.25 22.24 -13.90
CA VAL A 137 7.36 22.51 -12.78
C VAL A 137 6.02 21.85 -13.07
N VAL A 138 5.57 21.03 -12.12
CA VAL A 138 4.36 20.23 -12.23
C VAL A 138 3.51 20.40 -10.98
N ASN A 139 2.24 19.95 -11.03
CA ASN A 139 1.44 19.83 -9.81
C ASN A 139 1.75 18.51 -9.11
N GLY A 140 1.98 18.59 -7.80
CA GLY A 140 2.00 17.45 -6.92
C GLY A 140 0.75 17.38 -6.04
N PHE A 141 0.52 16.25 -5.37
CA PHE A 141 -0.60 16.08 -4.46
C PHE A 141 -0.23 15.17 -3.30
N ASP A 142 -0.72 15.51 -2.12
CA ASP A 142 -0.69 14.67 -0.93
C ASP A 142 -2.03 13.91 -0.82
N ILE A 143 -2.01 12.61 -1.05
CA ILE A 143 -3.19 11.75 -1.15
C ILE A 143 -3.26 10.86 0.08
N PRO A 144 -4.36 10.86 0.87
CA PRO A 144 -4.58 9.88 1.92
C PRO A 144 -4.63 8.46 1.33
N VAL A 145 -3.92 7.50 1.92
CA VAL A 145 -3.89 6.11 1.48
C VAL A 145 -4.51 5.22 2.57
N PRO A 146 -5.55 4.43 2.26
CA PRO A 146 -6.25 3.62 3.26
C PRO A 146 -5.42 2.40 3.70
N ALA A 147 -4.77 1.73 2.74
CA ALA A 147 -3.88 0.60 2.97
C ALA A 147 -2.92 0.40 1.78
N ILE A 148 -1.87 -0.40 1.99
CA ILE A 148 -0.99 -0.86 0.91
C ILE A 148 -1.75 -1.92 0.10
N ASP A 149 -1.55 -1.90 -1.22
CA ASP A 149 -2.17 -2.84 -2.17
C ASP A 149 -3.71 -2.84 -2.13
N GLU A 150 -4.32 -1.74 -1.66
CA GLU A 150 -5.76 -1.55 -1.66
C GLU A 150 -6.15 -0.45 -2.67
N GLU A 151 -7.03 -0.81 -3.61
CA GLU A 151 -7.58 0.13 -4.59
C GLU A 151 -8.60 1.06 -3.92
N PHE A 152 -8.57 2.34 -4.27
CA PHE A 152 -9.51 3.34 -3.74
C PHE A 152 -9.93 4.34 -4.81
N ASP A 153 -11.12 4.94 -4.61
CA ASP A 153 -11.65 5.93 -5.52
C ASP A 153 -10.97 7.29 -5.33
N LEU A 154 -10.59 7.90 -6.44
CA LEU A 154 -9.96 9.22 -6.50
C LEU A 154 -10.54 10.02 -7.66
N ALA A 155 -11.30 11.05 -7.38
CA ALA A 155 -11.80 11.95 -8.41
C ALA A 155 -10.84 13.08 -8.69
N LEU A 156 -10.82 13.55 -9.94
CA LEU A 156 -10.01 14.69 -10.36
C LEU A 156 -10.78 15.71 -11.18
N ILE A 157 -10.37 16.95 -11.10
CA ILE A 157 -10.79 18.03 -12.00
C ILE A 157 -9.58 18.67 -12.66
N GLY A 158 -9.64 18.80 -13.98
CA GLY A 158 -8.62 19.49 -14.76
C GLY A 158 -9.06 20.87 -15.21
N THR A 159 -8.20 21.50 -16.02
CA THR A 159 -8.42 22.85 -16.58
C THR A 159 -9.70 22.99 -17.43
N LYS A 160 -10.31 21.88 -17.84
CA LYS A 160 -11.59 21.87 -18.58
C LYS A 160 -12.81 22.01 -17.67
N GLY A 161 -12.64 21.94 -16.35
CA GLY A 161 -13.71 22.07 -15.37
C GLY A 161 -14.67 20.87 -15.28
N THR A 162 -14.26 19.72 -15.79
CA THR A 162 -15.01 18.45 -15.71
C THR A 162 -14.37 17.54 -14.70
N TRP A 163 -15.19 16.94 -13.83
CA TRP A 163 -14.78 15.91 -12.89
C TRP A 163 -14.76 14.52 -13.55
N TYR A 164 -13.81 13.71 -13.19
CA TYR A 164 -13.63 12.33 -13.62
C TYR A 164 -13.31 11.44 -12.41
N ASP A 165 -13.87 10.24 -12.41
CA ASP A 165 -13.56 9.20 -11.42
C ASP A 165 -12.40 8.34 -11.91
N HIS A 166 -11.49 8.01 -11.01
CA HIS A 166 -10.35 7.14 -11.21
C HIS A 166 -10.12 6.23 -10.00
N LYS A 167 -9.31 5.21 -10.20
CA LYS A 167 -8.84 4.27 -9.19
C LYS A 167 -7.34 4.07 -9.29
#